data_a8fafe46435b2ee36798313538eeea92
#
_entry.id   a8fafe46435b2ee36798313538eeea92
#
_cell.length_a   1.000
_cell.length_b   1.000
_cell.length_c   1.000
_cell.angle_alpha   90.00
_cell.angle_beta   90.00
_cell.angle_gamma   90.00
#
_symmetry.space_group_name_H-M   'P 1'
#
loop_
_entity.id
_entity.type
_entity.pdbx_description
1 polymer ?
#
loop_
_entity_poly.entity_id
_entity_poly.type
_entity_poly.pdbx_seq_one_letter_code
_entity_poly.pdbx_strand_id
1 'polypeptide(L)'
;MITAYSEFKKLQSKGIYNIIQCKQGDKDVVLKQLREPYASQAKYKSAMHKEFVYGYKIDSPFVVKYLAEDDVPDYGHVIVAEFVDSRCLAEYLAEEHSDDEKIEIIKGIAEALDSLHQQNLICGVLNPYNILVTRQGDRPLISELRGTYNNTIVEPVDYQKYISPEQKDGTITVDRRTDIYSIGVLMRDMGFTLAYDDVIKKCCSIGRNDRFYDCDELIMALHGGHINSSNNNSAKINPQLLAVLALAAVVAVVVWLGVENYDKVSGLFQSQTSELVQASDSTTSESDKTLAESTPDSSNIQTPAPVANGNDFESIVYSNIKETLDKVYEPYIAERQSGMTLKTYQSRLRPLRSQVKKAYKNIARDLGSITNDERQTFDKLFADYNKQKQEEFATCAELR
;
A
#
# COMPACT_ATOMS: atom_id res chain seq x y z
N MET A 1 17.97 -36.10 21.92
CA MET A 1 18.22 -36.97 20.75
C MET A 1 18.91 -36.10 19.72
N ILE A 2 20.12 -36.48 19.31
CA ILE A 2 20.82 -35.81 18.20
C ILE A 2 20.05 -36.24 16.95
N THR A 3 19.37 -35.29 16.32
CA THR A 3 18.64 -35.56 15.08
C THR A 3 19.68 -35.79 14.00
N ALA A 4 19.78 -37.02 13.50
CA ALA A 4 20.77 -37.36 12.48
C ALA A 4 20.38 -36.75 11.13
N TYR A 5 21.30 -36.01 10.54
CA TYR A 5 21.19 -35.54 9.17
C TYR A 5 21.91 -36.48 8.23
N SER A 6 21.35 -36.67 7.02
CA SER A 6 21.91 -37.57 6.00
C SER A 6 21.58 -37.09 4.58
N GLU A 7 22.16 -37.72 3.57
CA GLU A 7 21.86 -37.46 2.15
C GLU A 7 22.07 -35.98 1.71
N PHE A 8 23.21 -35.41 2.09
CA PHE A 8 23.52 -34.02 1.80
C PHE A 8 23.73 -33.73 0.30
N LYS A 9 23.01 -32.76 -0.24
CA LYS A 9 23.13 -32.33 -1.63
C LYS A 9 23.19 -30.78 -1.66
N LYS A 10 24.31 -30.24 -2.13
CA LYS A 10 24.46 -28.79 -2.29
C LYS A 10 23.56 -28.29 -3.44
N LEU A 11 22.72 -27.28 -3.17
CA LEU A 11 21.89 -26.61 -4.14
C LEU A 11 22.59 -25.34 -4.66
N GLN A 12 22.13 -24.85 -5.81
CA GLN A 12 22.64 -23.61 -6.38
C GLN A 12 22.24 -22.43 -5.48
N SER A 13 23.22 -21.64 -5.10
CA SER A 13 22.99 -20.41 -4.34
C SER A 13 24.15 -19.44 -4.59
N LYS A 14 23.88 -18.13 -4.58
CA LYS A 14 24.90 -17.09 -4.83
C LYS A 14 25.01 -16.05 -3.72
N GLY A 15 24.06 -16.03 -2.75
CA GLY A 15 24.06 -15.11 -1.62
C GLY A 15 25.12 -15.41 -0.57
N ILE A 16 24.90 -14.94 0.63
CA ILE A 16 25.81 -15.18 1.77
C ILE A 16 25.72 -16.60 2.34
N TYR A 17 24.71 -17.38 1.90
CA TYR A 17 24.50 -18.74 2.34
C TYR A 17 24.90 -19.79 1.29
N ASN A 18 25.47 -20.90 1.75
CA ASN A 18 25.37 -22.19 1.08
C ASN A 18 24.00 -22.78 1.41
N ILE A 19 23.32 -23.32 0.41
CA ILE A 19 22.03 -23.99 0.58
C ILE A 19 22.24 -25.48 0.35
N ILE A 20 21.91 -26.31 1.34
CA ILE A 20 22.15 -27.73 1.33
C ILE A 20 20.82 -28.44 1.61
N GLN A 21 20.33 -29.25 0.67
CA GLN A 21 19.24 -30.19 0.89
C GLN A 21 19.79 -31.38 1.64
N CYS A 22 19.07 -31.87 2.62
CA CYS A 22 19.40 -33.12 3.34
C CYS A 22 18.15 -33.76 3.95
N LYS A 23 18.29 -34.92 4.51
CA LYS A 23 17.26 -35.58 5.32
C LYS A 23 17.50 -35.35 6.80
N GLN A 24 16.46 -35.03 7.54
CA GLN A 24 16.36 -35.01 8.99
C GLN A 24 15.41 -36.12 9.41
N GLY A 25 15.95 -37.32 9.71
CA GLY A 25 15.15 -38.54 9.76
C GLY A 25 14.59 -38.86 8.36
N ASP A 26 13.28 -39.00 8.24
CA ASP A 26 12.61 -39.27 6.96
C ASP A 26 12.15 -37.99 6.21
N LYS A 27 12.40 -36.83 6.77
CA LYS A 27 11.93 -35.55 6.19
C LYS A 27 13.03 -34.85 5.40
N ASP A 28 12.72 -34.41 4.20
CA ASP A 28 13.60 -33.52 3.47
C ASP A 28 13.56 -32.11 4.12
N VAL A 29 14.74 -31.55 4.34
CA VAL A 29 14.97 -30.21 4.88
C VAL A 29 16.07 -29.50 4.11
N VAL A 30 16.18 -28.20 4.33
CA VAL A 30 17.25 -27.34 3.77
C VAL A 30 18.06 -26.78 4.92
N LEU A 31 19.36 -26.85 4.82
CA LEU A 31 20.30 -26.18 5.72
C LEU A 31 20.78 -24.89 5.02
N LYS A 32 20.68 -23.76 5.71
CA LYS A 32 21.27 -22.47 5.32
C LYS A 32 22.54 -22.28 6.15
N GLN A 33 23.69 -22.43 5.52
CA GLN A 33 25.00 -22.29 6.13
C GLN A 33 25.67 -21.00 5.65
N LEU A 34 26.22 -20.20 6.55
CA LEU A 34 27.03 -19.04 6.12
C LEU A 34 28.25 -19.51 5.34
N ARG A 35 28.50 -18.86 4.20
CA ARG A 35 29.74 -19.07 3.41
C ARG A 35 30.93 -18.39 4.03
N GLU A 36 32.13 -18.91 3.81
CA GLU A 36 33.32 -18.12 3.96
C GLU A 36 33.37 -17.00 2.85
N PRO A 37 33.81 -15.78 3.18
CA PRO A 37 34.37 -15.33 4.46
C PRO A 37 33.32 -14.80 5.47
N TYR A 38 32.03 -14.99 5.24
CA TYR A 38 30.97 -14.44 6.10
C TYR A 38 30.87 -15.20 7.44
N ALA A 39 31.08 -16.52 7.41
CA ALA A 39 31.01 -17.39 8.58
C ALA A 39 32.02 -17.04 9.69
N SER A 40 33.16 -16.44 9.33
CA SER A 40 34.18 -15.99 10.28
C SER A 40 33.85 -14.67 10.98
N GLN A 41 32.84 -13.93 10.53
CA GLN A 41 32.52 -12.57 10.99
C GLN A 41 31.31 -12.55 11.94
N ALA A 42 31.47 -12.07 13.16
CA ALA A 42 30.42 -12.01 14.18
C ALA A 42 29.14 -11.28 13.72
N LYS A 43 29.29 -10.22 12.90
CA LYS A 43 28.13 -9.48 12.37
C LYS A 43 27.18 -10.32 11.51
N TYR A 44 27.74 -11.23 10.69
CA TYR A 44 26.91 -12.13 9.86
C TYR A 44 26.27 -13.26 10.67
N LYS A 45 26.99 -13.79 11.68
CA LYS A 45 26.40 -14.75 12.62
C LYS A 45 25.24 -14.14 13.39
N SER A 46 25.41 -12.91 13.89
CA SER A 46 24.31 -12.19 14.56
C SER A 46 23.15 -11.93 13.64
N ALA A 47 23.38 -11.59 12.37
CA ALA A 47 22.34 -11.37 11.40
C ALA A 47 21.58 -12.66 11.04
N MET A 48 22.29 -13.77 10.89
CA MET A 48 21.71 -15.10 10.66
C MET A 48 20.79 -15.51 11.81
N HIS A 49 21.22 -15.34 13.06
CA HIS A 49 20.39 -15.60 14.23
C HIS A 49 19.13 -14.72 14.25
N LYS A 50 19.27 -13.42 13.94
CA LYS A 50 18.13 -12.51 13.84
C LYS A 50 17.17 -12.92 12.71
N GLU A 51 17.69 -13.32 11.55
CA GLU A 51 16.90 -13.84 10.44
C GLU A 51 16.07 -15.05 10.90
N PHE A 52 16.70 -15.99 11.62
CA PHE A 52 15.99 -17.14 12.17
C PHE A 52 14.88 -16.73 13.15
N VAL A 53 15.20 -15.90 14.15
CA VAL A 53 14.24 -15.46 15.18
C VAL A 53 12.99 -14.81 14.55
N TYR A 54 13.14 -14.09 13.45
CA TYR A 54 12.02 -13.51 12.73
C TYR A 54 11.32 -14.52 11.83
N GLY A 55 12.08 -15.25 11.02
CA GLY A 55 11.54 -16.22 10.07
C GLY A 55 10.77 -17.35 10.76
N TYR A 56 11.23 -17.79 11.94
CA TYR A 56 10.57 -18.82 12.74
C TYR A 56 9.15 -18.44 13.19
N LYS A 57 8.88 -17.15 13.36
CA LYS A 57 7.57 -16.63 13.79
C LYS A 57 6.59 -16.41 12.65
N ILE A 58 7.08 -16.45 11.39
CA ILE A 58 6.24 -16.19 10.22
C ILE A 58 5.50 -17.49 9.87
N ASP A 59 4.18 -17.41 9.90
CA ASP A 59 3.29 -18.43 9.36
C ASP A 59 2.60 -17.84 8.11
N SER A 60 3.26 -18.02 6.97
CA SER A 60 2.79 -17.50 5.67
C SER A 60 3.03 -18.55 4.59
N PRO A 61 2.04 -18.81 3.71
CA PRO A 61 2.23 -19.75 2.60
C PRO A 61 3.16 -19.20 1.51
N PHE A 62 3.64 -17.97 1.63
CA PHE A 62 4.52 -17.30 0.68
C PHE A 62 5.96 -17.16 1.16
N VAL A 63 6.27 -17.64 2.34
CA VAL A 63 7.62 -17.60 2.94
C VAL A 63 8.01 -19.02 3.31
N VAL A 64 9.25 -19.42 2.97
CA VAL A 64 9.80 -20.71 3.37
C VAL A 64 9.83 -20.80 4.89
N LYS A 65 9.28 -21.89 5.44
CA LYS A 65 9.16 -22.07 6.89
C LYS A 65 10.51 -22.39 7.52
N TYR A 66 10.91 -21.60 8.51
CA TYR A 66 12.10 -21.88 9.31
C TYR A 66 11.72 -22.83 10.46
N LEU A 67 12.53 -23.89 10.66
CA LEU A 67 12.21 -24.99 11.57
C LEU A 67 13.05 -24.94 12.85
N ALA A 68 14.36 -24.70 12.72
CA ALA A 68 15.30 -24.67 13.84
C ALA A 68 16.60 -23.92 13.48
N GLU A 69 17.39 -23.55 14.48
CA GLU A 69 18.83 -23.38 14.38
C GLU A 69 19.51 -24.63 14.99
N ASP A 70 20.54 -25.15 14.35
CA ASP A 70 21.24 -26.34 14.79
C ASP A 70 22.75 -26.28 14.47
N ASP A 71 23.54 -27.05 15.17
CA ASP A 71 24.95 -27.26 14.89
C ASP A 71 25.14 -28.65 14.24
N VAL A 72 25.36 -28.65 12.92
CA VAL A 72 25.46 -29.87 12.13
C VAL A 72 26.92 -30.22 11.89
N PRO A 73 27.36 -31.47 12.16
CA PRO A 73 28.74 -31.90 11.89
C PRO A 73 29.15 -31.57 10.44
N ASP A 74 30.38 -31.10 10.24
CA ASP A 74 30.94 -30.65 8.94
C ASP A 74 30.32 -29.39 8.33
N TYR A 75 29.15 -28.95 8.80
CA TYR A 75 28.47 -27.73 8.31
C TYR A 75 28.46 -26.58 9.34
N GLY A 76 28.73 -26.87 10.61
CA GLY A 76 28.69 -25.88 11.69
C GLY A 76 27.29 -25.38 11.98
N HIS A 77 27.17 -24.11 12.39
CA HIS A 77 25.92 -23.49 12.74
C HIS A 77 25.07 -23.16 11.50
N VAL A 78 23.83 -23.67 11.47
CA VAL A 78 22.91 -23.57 10.32
C VAL A 78 21.50 -23.17 10.75
N ILE A 79 20.77 -22.53 9.84
CA ILE A 79 19.30 -22.48 9.92
C ILE A 79 18.76 -23.71 9.17
N VAL A 80 17.88 -24.44 9.83
CA VAL A 80 17.11 -25.55 9.23
C VAL A 80 15.77 -24.99 8.75
N ALA A 81 15.46 -25.18 7.47
CA ALA A 81 14.23 -24.75 6.85
C ALA A 81 13.52 -25.93 6.15
N GLU A 82 12.23 -25.78 5.89
CA GLU A 82 11.50 -26.77 5.09
C GLU A 82 12.09 -26.88 3.69
N PHE A 83 12.06 -28.11 3.14
CA PHE A 83 12.35 -28.32 1.72
C PHE A 83 11.10 -28.08 0.90
N VAL A 84 11.22 -27.26 -0.14
CA VAL A 84 10.18 -27.02 -1.14
C VAL A 84 10.70 -27.46 -2.49
N ASP A 85 9.96 -28.33 -3.18
CA ASP A 85 10.30 -28.69 -4.56
C ASP A 85 10.11 -27.48 -5.48
N SER A 86 11.22 -26.83 -5.77
CA SER A 86 11.25 -25.52 -6.43
C SER A 86 12.55 -25.34 -7.20
N ARG A 87 12.59 -24.26 -7.98
CA ARG A 87 13.80 -23.70 -8.59
C ARG A 87 13.91 -22.22 -8.17
N CYS A 88 15.12 -21.66 -8.14
CA CYS A 88 15.22 -20.23 -7.90
C CYS A 88 14.67 -19.44 -9.09
N LEU A 89 14.24 -18.18 -8.86
CA LEU A 89 13.72 -17.32 -9.93
C LEU A 89 14.73 -17.13 -11.05
N ALA A 90 16.03 -17.13 -10.75
CA ALA A 90 17.08 -17.05 -11.80
C ALA A 90 17.09 -18.28 -12.73
N GLU A 91 16.80 -19.47 -12.19
CA GLU A 91 16.64 -20.69 -13.02
C GLU A 91 15.33 -20.67 -13.80
N TYR A 92 14.24 -20.19 -13.20
CA TYR A 92 12.96 -20.01 -13.86
C TYR A 92 13.10 -19.09 -15.08
N LEU A 93 13.76 -17.95 -14.91
CA LEU A 93 13.98 -16.95 -15.97
C LEU A 93 15.03 -17.35 -17.03
N ALA A 94 15.68 -18.50 -16.89
CA ALA A 94 16.52 -19.06 -17.96
C ALA A 94 15.70 -19.61 -19.13
N GLU A 95 14.40 -19.83 -18.93
CA GLU A 95 13.42 -20.16 -19.95
C GLU A 95 12.70 -18.88 -20.42
N GLU A 96 12.13 -18.89 -21.61
CA GLU A 96 11.32 -17.78 -22.12
C GLU A 96 9.94 -17.78 -21.46
N HIS A 97 9.52 -16.62 -20.97
CA HIS A 97 8.22 -16.42 -20.33
C HIS A 97 7.55 -15.18 -20.93
N SER A 98 6.23 -15.28 -21.11
CA SER A 98 5.39 -14.14 -21.48
C SER A 98 5.34 -13.09 -20.37
N ASP A 99 4.98 -11.84 -20.70
CA ASP A 99 4.78 -10.81 -19.68
C ASP A 99 3.67 -11.20 -18.68
N ASP A 100 2.63 -11.94 -19.11
CA ASP A 100 1.56 -12.41 -18.24
C ASP A 100 2.07 -13.38 -17.18
N GLU A 101 2.89 -14.36 -17.54
CA GLU A 101 3.52 -15.29 -16.60
C GLU A 101 4.45 -14.57 -15.62
N LYS A 102 5.25 -13.61 -16.12
CA LYS A 102 6.12 -12.78 -15.29
C LYS A 102 5.31 -11.92 -14.30
N ILE A 103 4.15 -11.38 -14.73
CA ILE A 103 3.26 -10.61 -13.87
C ILE A 103 2.69 -11.47 -12.74
N GLU A 104 2.28 -12.69 -13.01
CA GLU A 104 1.79 -13.59 -11.96
C GLU A 104 2.89 -13.88 -10.91
N ILE A 105 4.13 -14.04 -11.34
CA ILE A 105 5.28 -14.15 -10.42
C ILE A 105 5.44 -12.86 -9.58
N ILE A 106 5.41 -11.68 -10.21
CA ILE A 106 5.54 -10.40 -9.48
C ILE A 106 4.37 -10.17 -8.52
N LYS A 107 3.15 -10.54 -8.90
CA LYS A 107 1.97 -10.48 -8.01
C LYS A 107 2.15 -11.38 -6.80
N GLY A 108 2.57 -12.63 -7.00
CA GLY A 108 2.82 -13.55 -5.90
C GLY A 108 3.93 -13.06 -4.96
N ILE A 109 5.00 -12.45 -5.49
CA ILE A 109 6.04 -11.79 -4.69
C ILE A 109 5.44 -10.60 -3.90
N ALA A 110 4.63 -9.77 -4.54
CA ALA A 110 4.01 -8.63 -3.90
C ALA A 110 3.01 -9.05 -2.79
N GLU A 111 2.27 -10.15 -2.99
CA GLU A 111 1.41 -10.76 -1.95
C GLU A 111 2.22 -11.30 -0.77
N ALA A 112 3.37 -11.95 -1.05
CA ALA A 112 4.30 -12.40 -0.02
C ALA A 112 4.82 -11.24 0.81
N LEU A 113 5.26 -10.16 0.16
CA LEU A 113 5.73 -8.95 0.83
C LEU A 113 4.62 -8.25 1.61
N ASP A 114 3.41 -8.15 1.07
CA ASP A 114 2.29 -7.56 1.79
C ASP A 114 1.99 -8.33 3.09
N SER A 115 2.08 -9.67 3.06
CA SER A 115 1.97 -10.51 4.26
C SER A 115 3.04 -10.20 5.31
N LEU A 116 4.29 -9.89 4.90
CA LEU A 116 5.36 -9.46 5.80
C LEU A 116 5.14 -8.03 6.30
N HIS A 117 4.80 -7.10 5.41
CA HIS A 117 4.59 -5.68 5.73
C HIS A 117 3.45 -5.47 6.73
N GLN A 118 2.43 -6.32 6.74
CA GLN A 118 1.37 -6.31 7.74
C GLN A 118 1.86 -6.65 9.14
N GLN A 119 2.92 -7.42 9.23
CA GLN A 119 3.59 -7.77 10.48
C GLN A 119 4.71 -6.78 10.83
N ASN A 120 4.80 -5.64 10.11
CA ASN A 120 5.89 -4.64 10.19
C ASN A 120 7.28 -5.25 9.92
N LEU A 121 7.34 -6.29 9.10
CA LEU A 121 8.57 -6.90 8.65
C LEU A 121 8.90 -6.42 7.23
N ILE A 122 10.16 -6.11 6.98
CA ILE A 122 10.69 -5.76 5.67
C ILE A 122 11.56 -6.93 5.22
N CYS A 123 11.39 -7.41 3.99
CA CYS A 123 12.22 -8.47 3.46
C CYS A 123 13.68 -7.99 3.30
N GLY A 124 13.87 -6.88 2.61
CA GLY A 124 15.13 -6.15 2.54
C GLY A 124 16.23 -6.79 1.71
N VAL A 125 15.97 -7.91 1.03
CA VAL A 125 17.01 -8.69 0.32
C VAL A 125 16.52 -9.39 -0.94
N LEU A 126 15.40 -8.96 -1.52
CA LEU A 126 14.87 -9.61 -2.72
C LEU A 126 15.88 -9.63 -3.87
N ASN A 127 16.14 -10.82 -4.40
CA ASN A 127 16.94 -11.05 -5.59
C ASN A 127 16.53 -12.38 -6.25
N PRO A 128 16.94 -12.68 -7.51
CA PRO A 128 16.49 -13.88 -8.20
C PRO A 128 16.91 -15.23 -7.59
N TYR A 129 17.82 -15.23 -6.63
CA TYR A 129 18.31 -16.47 -6.03
C TYR A 129 17.68 -16.78 -4.66
N ASN A 130 17.01 -15.81 -4.04
CA ASN A 130 16.29 -16.02 -2.79
C ASN A 130 14.76 -15.96 -2.95
N ILE A 131 14.31 -15.89 -4.17
CA ILE A 131 12.92 -16.15 -4.56
C ILE A 131 12.90 -17.54 -5.18
N LEU A 132 12.13 -18.43 -4.59
CA LEU A 132 11.89 -19.78 -5.10
C LEU A 132 10.58 -19.79 -5.89
N VAL A 133 10.57 -20.50 -7.01
CA VAL A 133 9.37 -20.75 -7.81
C VAL A 133 9.07 -22.25 -7.73
N THR A 134 7.93 -22.62 -7.21
CA THR A 134 7.55 -24.03 -7.05
C THR A 134 7.44 -24.71 -8.41
N ARG A 135 7.86 -25.97 -8.51
CA ARG A 135 7.78 -26.73 -9.77
C ARG A 135 6.34 -27.06 -10.14
N GLN A 136 5.44 -27.04 -9.17
CA GLN A 136 4.01 -27.23 -9.41
C GLN A 136 3.28 -25.92 -9.17
N GLY A 137 2.75 -25.31 -10.24
CA GLY A 137 1.91 -24.10 -10.21
C GLY A 137 2.69 -22.79 -10.13
N ASP A 138 4.00 -22.80 -10.37
CA ASP A 138 4.90 -21.64 -10.46
C ASP A 138 4.67 -20.57 -9.38
N ARG A 139 4.38 -20.99 -8.16
CA ARG A 139 4.11 -20.10 -7.04
C ARG A 139 5.43 -19.57 -6.46
N PRO A 140 5.62 -18.25 -6.34
CA PRO A 140 6.82 -17.69 -5.73
C PRO A 140 6.79 -17.79 -4.20
N LEU A 141 7.96 -18.03 -3.61
CA LEU A 141 8.20 -18.09 -2.16
C LEU A 141 9.46 -17.29 -1.83
N ILE A 142 9.43 -16.54 -0.74
CA ILE A 142 10.60 -15.84 -0.21
C ILE A 142 11.37 -16.79 0.70
N SER A 143 12.66 -16.99 0.43
CA SER A 143 13.50 -17.94 1.19
C SER A 143 14.51 -17.27 2.12
N GLU A 144 14.67 -15.95 2.05
CA GLU A 144 15.59 -15.20 2.92
C GLU A 144 14.94 -13.88 3.39
N LEU A 145 15.24 -13.50 4.63
CA LEU A 145 14.74 -12.28 5.26
C LEU A 145 15.92 -11.53 5.88
N ARG A 146 16.10 -10.26 5.53
CA ARG A 146 17.14 -9.42 6.15
C ARG A 146 16.56 -8.32 7.03
N GLY A 147 15.36 -7.86 6.71
CA GLY A 147 14.65 -6.87 7.49
C GLY A 147 15.44 -5.58 7.73
N THR A 148 15.18 -4.98 8.87
CA THR A 148 15.83 -3.74 9.32
C THR A 148 17.29 -3.93 9.78
N TYR A 149 17.82 -5.16 9.75
CA TYR A 149 19.18 -5.46 10.23
C TYR A 149 20.28 -5.20 9.20
N ASN A 150 19.89 -4.81 8.00
CA ASN A 150 20.74 -4.82 6.82
C ASN A 150 21.90 -3.81 6.88
N ASN A 151 21.84 -2.81 7.76
CA ASN A 151 22.87 -1.79 7.88
C ASN A 151 24.27 -2.35 8.30
N THR A 152 24.32 -3.62 8.72
CA THR A 152 25.57 -4.26 9.15
C THR A 152 26.08 -5.30 8.16
N ILE A 153 25.28 -5.69 7.17
CA ILE A 153 25.59 -6.73 6.19
C ILE A 153 25.87 -6.08 4.85
N VAL A 154 26.93 -6.50 4.22
CA VAL A 154 27.25 -6.15 2.83
C VAL A 154 26.91 -7.36 1.97
N GLU A 155 25.91 -7.20 1.11
CA GLU A 155 25.54 -8.21 0.14
C GLU A 155 26.62 -8.36 -0.95
N PRO A 156 26.75 -9.52 -1.59
CA PRO A 156 27.62 -9.70 -2.75
C PRO A 156 27.37 -8.65 -3.83
N VAL A 157 28.42 -8.29 -4.57
CA VAL A 157 28.38 -7.18 -5.56
C VAL A 157 27.22 -7.35 -6.55
N ASP A 158 26.96 -8.57 -7.01
CA ASP A 158 25.88 -8.86 -7.97
C ASP A 158 24.47 -8.56 -7.43
N TYR A 159 24.33 -8.50 -6.10
CA TYR A 159 23.03 -8.24 -5.45
C TYR A 159 22.85 -6.79 -5.01
N GLN A 160 23.91 -6.01 -5.00
CA GLN A 160 23.84 -4.61 -4.56
C GLN A 160 22.90 -3.77 -5.43
N LYS A 161 22.61 -4.19 -6.67
CA LYS A 161 21.63 -3.50 -7.51
C LYS A 161 20.19 -3.57 -7.00
N TYR A 162 19.84 -4.64 -6.27
CA TYR A 162 18.51 -4.83 -5.67
C TYR A 162 18.33 -4.08 -4.36
N ILE A 163 19.44 -3.67 -3.71
CA ILE A 163 19.42 -2.92 -2.46
C ILE A 163 19.03 -1.47 -2.74
N SER A 164 18.01 -1.00 -2.06
CA SER A 164 17.49 0.35 -2.25
C SER A 164 18.49 1.44 -1.83
N PRO A 165 18.36 2.68 -2.35
CA PRO A 165 19.25 3.78 -1.97
C PRO A 165 19.30 4.03 -0.47
N GLU A 166 18.17 4.00 0.23
CA GLU A 166 18.08 4.21 1.66
C GLU A 166 18.75 3.11 2.48
N GLN A 167 18.74 1.85 1.99
CA GLN A 167 19.50 0.77 2.65
C GLN A 167 21.00 0.95 2.50
N LYS A 168 21.47 1.47 1.34
CA LYS A 168 22.89 1.75 1.11
C LYS A 168 23.38 2.92 1.94
N ASP A 169 22.55 3.92 2.12
CA ASP A 169 22.85 5.09 2.95
C ASP A 169 23.01 4.69 4.44
N GLY A 170 22.13 3.81 4.92
CA GLY A 170 22.17 3.30 6.31
C GLY A 170 21.78 4.33 7.37
N THR A 171 21.57 5.60 7.00
CA THR A 171 21.12 6.67 7.90
C THR A 171 19.62 6.87 7.89
N ILE A 172 18.96 6.40 6.83
CA ILE A 172 17.52 6.53 6.60
C ILE A 172 16.82 5.25 7.05
N THR A 173 15.74 5.38 7.82
CA THR A 173 14.91 4.25 8.22
C THR A 173 14.28 3.58 7.00
N VAL A 174 14.42 2.26 6.89
CA VAL A 174 13.77 1.45 5.85
C VAL A 174 12.29 1.24 6.15
N ASP A 175 11.46 1.14 5.11
CA ASP A 175 10.05 0.78 5.21
C ASP A 175 9.64 -0.13 4.04
N ARG A 176 8.34 -0.46 3.94
CA ARG A 176 7.78 -1.33 2.89
C ARG A 176 8.18 -0.93 1.47
N ARG A 177 8.42 0.35 1.20
CA ARG A 177 8.82 0.87 -0.11
C ARG A 177 10.26 0.51 -0.49
N THR A 178 11.04 0.06 0.47
CA THR A 178 12.36 -0.55 0.26
C THR A 178 12.24 -1.82 -0.60
N ASP A 179 11.29 -2.69 -0.26
CA ASP A 179 11.03 -3.92 -1.02
C ASP A 179 10.41 -3.62 -2.40
N ILE A 180 9.59 -2.57 -2.51
CA ILE A 180 9.07 -2.08 -3.80
C ILE A 180 10.20 -1.72 -4.78
N TYR A 181 11.28 -1.08 -4.29
CA TYR A 181 12.46 -0.82 -5.13
C TYR A 181 13.07 -2.11 -5.67
N SER A 182 13.21 -3.11 -4.81
CA SER A 182 13.77 -4.40 -5.21
C SER A 182 12.91 -5.11 -6.25
N ILE A 183 11.56 -5.04 -6.14
CA ILE A 183 10.64 -5.54 -7.18
C ILE A 183 10.88 -4.81 -8.51
N GLY A 184 11.02 -3.49 -8.51
CA GLY A 184 11.28 -2.73 -9.74
C GLY A 184 12.57 -3.17 -10.44
N VAL A 185 13.62 -3.45 -9.68
CA VAL A 185 14.88 -3.99 -10.23
C VAL A 185 14.70 -5.42 -10.75
N LEU A 186 13.95 -6.27 -10.04
CA LEU A 186 13.60 -7.61 -10.50
C LEU A 186 12.83 -7.55 -11.83
N MET A 187 11.82 -6.71 -11.96
CA MET A 187 11.06 -6.53 -13.20
C MET A 187 11.96 -6.11 -14.37
N ARG A 188 12.92 -5.21 -14.11
CA ARG A 188 13.91 -4.82 -15.14
C ARG A 188 14.74 -6.00 -15.60
N ASP A 189 15.22 -6.82 -14.67
CA ASP A 189 16.02 -8.00 -14.97
C ASP A 189 15.20 -9.12 -15.65
N MET A 190 13.91 -9.20 -15.38
CA MET A 190 12.98 -10.12 -16.02
C MET A 190 12.68 -9.73 -17.49
N GLY A 191 13.10 -8.55 -17.93
CA GLY A 191 12.95 -8.10 -19.31
C GLY A 191 11.49 -7.94 -19.74
N PHE A 192 10.72 -7.21 -18.96
CA PHE A 192 9.36 -6.82 -19.35
C PHE A 192 9.36 -5.93 -20.59
N THR A 193 8.27 -5.96 -21.36
CA THR A 193 8.06 -5.06 -22.50
C THR A 193 7.93 -3.60 -22.05
N LEU A 194 8.03 -2.67 -23.00
CA LEU A 194 7.92 -1.22 -22.77
C LEU A 194 6.59 -0.80 -22.14
N ALA A 195 5.57 -1.65 -22.21
CA ALA A 195 4.26 -1.39 -21.55
C ALA A 195 4.36 -1.22 -20.04
N TYR A 196 5.39 -1.80 -19.41
CA TYR A 196 5.60 -1.74 -17.96
C TYR A 196 6.70 -0.77 -17.52
N ASP A 197 7.30 -0.04 -18.47
CA ASP A 197 8.41 0.88 -18.20
C ASP A 197 8.11 1.91 -17.12
N ASP A 198 6.91 2.49 -17.12
CA ASP A 198 6.51 3.50 -16.15
C ASP A 198 6.31 2.89 -14.75
N VAL A 199 5.81 1.66 -14.67
CA VAL A 199 5.71 0.91 -13.41
C VAL A 199 7.10 0.65 -12.86
N ILE A 200 8.02 0.16 -13.69
CA ILE A 200 9.41 -0.13 -13.30
C ILE A 200 10.12 1.15 -12.85
N LYS A 201 10.00 2.25 -13.60
CA LYS A 201 10.58 3.55 -13.25
C LYS A 201 10.07 4.05 -11.90
N LYS A 202 8.75 3.96 -11.67
CA LYS A 202 8.15 4.38 -10.40
C LYS A 202 8.65 3.53 -9.23
N CYS A 203 8.72 2.20 -9.37
CA CYS A 203 9.32 1.32 -8.36
C CYS A 203 10.77 1.72 -8.04
N CYS A 204 11.58 1.99 -9.07
CA CYS A 204 13.01 2.29 -8.97
C CYS A 204 13.33 3.75 -8.66
N SER A 205 12.35 4.59 -8.32
CA SER A 205 12.59 5.99 -7.97
C SER A 205 13.58 6.10 -6.81
N ILE A 206 14.52 7.08 -6.90
CA ILE A 206 15.51 7.32 -5.85
C ILE A 206 14.79 7.80 -4.59
N GLY A 207 13.88 8.77 -4.75
CA GLY A 207 13.02 9.23 -3.67
C GLY A 207 12.02 8.16 -3.27
N ARG A 208 12.10 7.70 -2.02
CA ARG A 208 11.20 6.67 -1.48
C ARG A 208 9.72 7.06 -1.60
N ASN A 209 9.40 8.34 -1.45
CA ASN A 209 8.04 8.86 -1.55
C ASN A 209 7.48 8.86 -2.98
N ASP A 210 8.35 8.76 -3.99
CA ASP A 210 7.96 8.75 -5.40
C ASP A 210 7.62 7.34 -5.89
N ARG A 211 7.88 6.30 -5.07
CA ARG A 211 7.53 4.91 -5.35
C ARG A 211 6.06 4.64 -5.07
N PHE A 212 5.60 3.44 -5.44
CA PHE A 212 4.32 2.93 -4.93
C PHE A 212 4.37 2.86 -3.41
N TYR A 213 3.27 3.20 -2.78
CA TYR A 213 3.18 3.24 -1.31
C TYR A 213 3.21 1.84 -0.69
N ASP A 214 2.55 0.88 -1.33
CA ASP A 214 2.43 -0.52 -0.91
C ASP A 214 2.32 -1.47 -2.11
N CYS A 215 2.31 -2.77 -1.82
CA CYS A 215 2.19 -3.82 -2.83
C CYS A 215 0.84 -3.79 -3.56
N ASP A 216 -0.24 -3.38 -2.91
CA ASP A 216 -1.55 -3.25 -3.55
C ASP A 216 -1.56 -2.18 -4.64
N GLU A 217 -0.93 -1.03 -4.38
CA GLU A 217 -0.79 0.03 -5.41
C GLU A 217 0.03 -0.45 -6.60
N LEU A 218 1.10 -1.21 -6.36
CA LEU A 218 1.89 -1.83 -7.41
C LEU A 218 1.06 -2.83 -8.23
N ILE A 219 0.33 -3.75 -7.57
CA ILE A 219 -0.51 -4.74 -8.24
C ILE A 219 -1.58 -4.07 -9.11
N MET A 220 -2.22 -2.99 -8.62
CA MET A 220 -3.17 -2.22 -9.43
C MET A 220 -2.52 -1.61 -10.67
N ALA A 221 -1.30 -1.09 -10.55
CA ALA A 221 -0.57 -0.52 -11.68
C ALA A 221 -0.17 -1.58 -12.72
N LEU A 222 0.15 -2.80 -12.29
CA LEU A 222 0.43 -3.92 -13.19
C LEU A 222 -0.79 -4.32 -14.02
N HIS A 223 -1.99 -4.28 -13.44
CA HIS A 223 -3.23 -4.50 -14.21
C HIS A 223 -3.52 -3.39 -15.22
N GLY A 224 -3.18 -2.13 -14.90
CA GLY A 224 -3.35 -0.99 -15.79
C GLY A 224 -2.40 -1.00 -17.01
N GLY A 225 -1.20 -1.53 -16.84
CA GLY A 225 -0.24 -1.68 -17.95
C GLY A 225 -0.75 -2.57 -19.09
N HIS A 226 -1.51 -3.60 -18.76
CA HIS A 226 -2.13 -4.50 -19.75
C HIS A 226 -3.24 -3.82 -20.57
N ILE A 227 -3.96 -2.86 -19.98
CA ILE A 227 -5.05 -2.14 -20.65
C ILE A 227 -4.50 -1.22 -21.76
N ASN A 228 -3.29 -0.68 -21.60
CA ASN A 228 -2.68 0.26 -22.54
C ASN A 228 -2.02 -0.42 -23.74
N SER A 229 -1.65 -1.70 -23.67
CA SER A 229 -1.05 -2.42 -24.81
C SER A 229 -2.08 -3.00 -25.77
N SER A 230 -3.36 -3.17 -25.37
CA SER A 230 -4.42 -3.70 -26.22
C SER A 230 -5.35 -2.63 -26.83
N ASN A 231 -5.19 -1.36 -26.47
CA ASN A 231 -6.03 -0.26 -26.95
C ASN A 231 -5.26 0.76 -27.81
N ASN A 232 -4.70 0.30 -28.96
CA ASN A 232 -4.63 1.14 -30.15
C ASN A 232 -5.99 1.19 -30.89
N ASN A 233 -7.08 1.02 -30.17
CA ASN A 233 -8.40 1.38 -30.64
C ASN A 233 -8.83 2.65 -29.94
N SER A 234 -8.86 3.75 -30.69
CA SER A 234 -9.48 5.03 -30.38
C SER A 234 -10.58 4.85 -29.33
N ALA A 235 -10.45 5.56 -28.21
CA ALA A 235 -11.52 5.65 -27.25
C ALA A 235 -12.82 5.96 -28.00
N LYS A 236 -13.65 4.96 -28.24
CA LYS A 236 -15.04 5.16 -28.64
C LYS A 236 -15.70 5.79 -27.42
N ILE A 237 -15.65 7.11 -27.36
CA ILE A 237 -16.45 7.88 -26.43
C ILE A 237 -17.89 7.39 -26.65
N ASN A 238 -18.48 6.83 -25.59
CA ASN A 238 -19.83 6.31 -25.65
C ASN A 238 -20.76 7.42 -26.22
N PRO A 239 -21.39 7.22 -27.40
CA PRO A 239 -22.18 8.27 -28.05
C PRO A 239 -23.32 8.75 -27.14
N GLN A 240 -23.78 7.94 -26.17
CA GLN A 240 -24.76 8.37 -25.17
C GLN A 240 -24.18 9.37 -24.17
N LEU A 241 -22.89 9.23 -23.78
CA LEU A 241 -22.23 10.17 -22.89
C LEU A 241 -21.98 11.53 -23.59
N LEU A 242 -21.66 11.48 -24.88
CA LEU A 242 -21.49 12.68 -25.72
C LEU A 242 -22.84 13.39 -25.91
N ALA A 243 -23.93 12.66 -26.11
CA ALA A 243 -25.28 13.22 -26.20
C ALA A 243 -25.72 13.88 -24.89
N VAL A 244 -25.42 13.30 -23.74
CA VAL A 244 -25.73 13.88 -22.42
C VAL A 244 -24.93 15.16 -22.17
N LEU A 245 -23.64 15.17 -22.52
CA LEU A 245 -22.82 16.37 -22.40
C LEU A 245 -23.25 17.48 -23.35
N ALA A 246 -23.63 17.14 -24.58
CA ALA A 246 -24.19 18.11 -25.55
C ALA A 246 -25.52 18.69 -25.08
N LEU A 247 -26.41 17.86 -24.51
CA LEU A 247 -27.68 18.31 -23.96
C LEU A 247 -27.46 19.22 -22.75
N ALA A 248 -26.53 18.92 -21.87
CA ALA A 248 -26.18 19.78 -20.73
C ALA A 248 -25.63 21.14 -21.19
N ALA A 249 -24.81 21.17 -22.24
CA ALA A 249 -24.31 22.41 -22.83
C ALA A 249 -25.43 23.26 -23.44
N VAL A 250 -26.38 22.63 -24.13
CA VAL A 250 -27.58 23.35 -24.68
C VAL A 250 -28.43 23.93 -23.57
N VAL A 251 -28.69 23.16 -22.50
CA VAL A 251 -29.44 23.63 -21.34
C VAL A 251 -28.73 24.81 -20.68
N ALA A 252 -27.41 24.76 -20.51
CA ALA A 252 -26.63 25.85 -19.95
C ALA A 252 -26.71 27.14 -20.81
N VAL A 253 -26.67 27.01 -22.14
CA VAL A 253 -26.81 28.15 -23.06
C VAL A 253 -28.23 28.73 -22.99
N VAL A 254 -29.28 27.91 -22.93
CA VAL A 254 -30.67 28.36 -22.80
C VAL A 254 -30.89 29.08 -21.48
N VAL A 255 -30.35 28.56 -20.38
CA VAL A 255 -30.43 29.23 -19.07
C VAL A 255 -29.67 30.56 -19.11
N TRP A 256 -28.47 30.61 -19.69
CA TRP A 256 -27.67 31.83 -19.81
C TRP A 256 -28.39 32.91 -20.66
N LEU A 257 -28.95 32.53 -21.84
CA LEU A 257 -29.75 33.43 -22.68
C LEU A 257 -31.05 33.86 -21.98
N GLY A 258 -31.64 32.98 -21.17
CA GLY A 258 -32.83 33.32 -20.37
C GLY A 258 -32.53 34.36 -19.29
N VAL A 259 -31.37 34.26 -18.63
CA VAL A 259 -30.93 35.22 -17.61
C VAL A 259 -30.58 36.57 -18.23
N GLU A 260 -29.88 36.62 -19.38
CA GLU A 260 -29.52 37.86 -20.07
C GLU A 260 -30.74 38.61 -20.65
N ASN A 261 -31.83 37.92 -20.99
CA ASN A 261 -33.04 38.52 -21.52
C ASN A 261 -34.15 38.68 -20.46
N TYR A 262 -33.90 38.28 -19.22
CA TYR A 262 -34.91 38.37 -18.14
C TYR A 262 -35.43 39.79 -17.93
N ASP A 263 -34.54 40.79 -17.97
CA ASP A 263 -34.91 42.21 -17.82
C ASP A 263 -35.74 42.76 -18.99
N LYS A 264 -35.62 42.20 -20.21
CA LYS A 264 -36.42 42.57 -21.36
C LYS A 264 -37.81 41.93 -21.34
N VAL A 265 -37.91 40.71 -20.78
CA VAL A 265 -39.19 40.00 -20.68
C VAL A 265 -39.98 40.46 -19.47
N SER A 266 -39.35 40.78 -18.36
CA SER A 266 -40.00 41.34 -17.17
C SER A 266 -40.58 42.74 -17.42
N GLY A 267 -39.92 43.57 -18.28
CA GLY A 267 -40.40 44.86 -18.71
C GLY A 267 -41.71 44.80 -19.56
N LEU A 268 -41.92 43.70 -20.32
CA LEU A 268 -43.15 43.49 -21.11
C LEU A 268 -44.32 43.02 -20.24
N PHE A 269 -44.09 42.36 -19.15
CA PHE A 269 -45.13 41.94 -18.21
C PHE A 269 -45.56 43.07 -17.26
N GLN A 270 -44.73 44.06 -16.94
CA GLN A 270 -45.07 45.20 -16.10
C GLN A 270 -45.92 46.20 -16.81
N SER A 271 -45.92 46.24 -18.16
CA SER A 271 -46.79 47.17 -18.93
C SER A 271 -48.22 46.68 -19.08
N GLN A 272 -48.55 45.42 -18.79
CA GLN A 272 -49.92 44.91 -18.87
C GLN A 272 -50.67 44.85 -17.52
N THR A 273 -49.94 45.00 -16.39
CA THR A 273 -50.59 44.99 -15.06
C THR A 273 -50.95 46.39 -14.50
N SER A 274 -50.55 47.45 -15.17
CA SER A 274 -50.87 48.82 -14.74
C SER A 274 -52.23 49.37 -15.21
N GLU A 275 -53.03 48.62 -15.99
CA GLU A 275 -54.37 49.03 -16.44
C GLU A 275 -55.53 48.39 -15.67
N LEU A 276 -55.32 47.60 -14.65
CA LEU A 276 -56.38 46.85 -13.98
C LEU A 276 -56.51 47.02 -12.45
N VAL A 277 -55.85 48.01 -11.86
CA VAL A 277 -56.05 48.33 -10.42
C VAL A 277 -56.13 49.86 -10.23
N GLN A 278 -57.24 50.45 -10.73
CA GLN A 278 -57.79 51.68 -10.16
C GLN A 278 -59.21 51.39 -9.79
N ALA A 279 -59.48 50.97 -8.58
CA ALA A 279 -60.70 51.16 -7.83
C ALA A 279 -60.64 50.46 -6.47
N SER A 280 -60.69 51.26 -5.48
CA SER A 280 -61.23 51.16 -4.12
C SER A 280 -60.18 51.40 -3.01
N ASP A 281 -60.10 52.55 -2.65
CA ASP A 281 -60.47 53.36 -1.48
C ASP A 281 -60.16 52.78 -0.09
N SER A 282 -59.36 53.59 0.60
CA SER A 282 -59.52 54.14 1.99
C SER A 282 -59.61 53.23 3.16
N THR A 283 -58.77 53.32 4.14
CA THR A 283 -58.89 54.15 5.38
C THR A 283 -57.90 53.64 6.49
N THR A 284 -57.27 54.69 7.05
CA THR A 284 -56.93 54.94 8.50
C THR A 284 -56.12 53.88 9.23
N SER A 285 -55.15 54.16 10.05
CA SER A 285 -54.61 55.28 10.82
C SER A 285 -53.47 54.72 11.72
N GLU A 286 -52.47 55.58 11.92
CA GLU A 286 -51.78 55.96 13.16
C GLU A 286 -51.39 54.83 14.16
N SER A 287 -50.22 54.76 14.63
CA SER A 287 -49.32 55.64 15.40
C SER A 287 -48.12 54.79 15.89
N ASP A 288 -47.01 55.23 15.87
CA ASP A 288 -46.19 56.13 16.65
C ASP A 288 -45.04 55.47 17.37
N LYS A 289 -43.84 56.05 17.18
CA LYS A 289 -42.70 56.21 18.05
C LYS A 289 -41.85 54.97 18.39
N THR A 290 -40.57 55.00 18.43
CA THR A 290 -39.47 55.99 18.37
C THR A 290 -38.14 55.25 18.56
N LEU A 291 -37.08 55.75 17.88
CA LEU A 291 -35.68 55.86 18.30
C LEU A 291 -34.93 54.58 18.69
N ALA A 292 -33.72 54.32 18.32
CA ALA A 292 -32.57 55.15 17.93
C ALA A 292 -31.49 54.26 17.27
N GLU A 293 -30.84 54.78 16.30
CA GLU A 293 -29.40 54.95 16.12
C GLU A 293 -28.47 53.88 16.65
N SER A 294 -27.71 53.22 15.76
CA SER A 294 -26.32 53.56 15.49
C SER A 294 -25.69 52.56 14.51
N THR A 295 -25.27 53.04 13.38
CA THR A 295 -24.13 52.48 12.65
C THR A 295 -22.85 52.87 13.37
N PRO A 296 -21.77 52.11 13.31
CA PRO A 296 -20.81 52.27 12.22
C PRO A 296 -20.15 50.95 11.75
N ASP A 297 -19.93 50.92 10.48
CA ASP A 297 -18.69 50.88 9.72
C ASP A 297 -17.62 49.85 10.10
N SER A 298 -17.01 49.32 9.03
CA SER A 298 -15.66 48.70 8.95
C SER A 298 -15.59 47.20 8.71
N SER A 299 -15.42 46.90 7.43
CA SER A 299 -14.34 46.04 6.93
C SER A 299 -13.64 45.15 7.99
N ASN A 300 -13.79 43.86 7.87
CA ASN A 300 -12.73 42.98 8.36
C ASN A 300 -12.58 41.78 7.43
N ILE A 301 -11.54 41.87 6.61
CA ILE A 301 -10.84 40.75 6.01
C ILE A 301 -10.27 39.94 7.18
N GLN A 302 -10.86 38.79 7.48
CA GLN A 302 -10.25 37.86 8.42
C GLN A 302 -9.17 37.06 7.72
N THR A 303 -7.92 37.43 8.01
CA THR A 303 -6.74 36.59 7.97
C THR A 303 -6.98 35.28 8.73
N PRO A 304 -6.43 34.16 8.27
CA PRO A 304 -6.56 32.89 8.99
C PRO A 304 -5.91 33.00 10.37
N ALA A 305 -6.58 32.44 11.36
CA ALA A 305 -6.18 32.40 12.77
C ALA A 305 -4.83 31.70 12.97
N PRO A 306 -4.10 32.03 14.03
CA PRO A 306 -2.77 31.53 14.30
C PRO A 306 -2.78 30.05 14.67
N VAL A 307 -1.75 29.34 14.18
CA VAL A 307 -1.38 27.96 14.44
C VAL A 307 -1.52 27.64 15.92
N ALA A 308 -2.40 26.70 16.23
CA ALA A 308 -2.58 26.11 17.53
C ALA A 308 -1.30 25.40 18.00
N ASN A 309 -1.03 25.43 19.30
CA ASN A 309 0.09 24.73 19.96
C ASN A 309 0.06 23.23 19.59
N GLY A 310 1.23 22.58 19.47
CA GLY A 310 1.37 21.19 19.01
C GLY A 310 0.45 20.15 19.67
N ASN A 311 -0.01 20.39 20.90
CA ASN A 311 -0.98 19.54 21.58
C ASN A 311 -2.40 19.61 20.98
N ASP A 312 -2.77 20.73 20.36
CA ASP A 312 -4.09 20.89 19.73
C ASP A 312 -4.15 20.18 18.39
N PHE A 313 -3.08 20.21 17.59
CA PHE A 313 -2.99 19.50 16.31
C PHE A 313 -3.13 17.99 16.53
N GLU A 314 -2.33 17.42 17.44
CA GLU A 314 -2.35 15.98 17.73
C GLU A 314 -3.73 15.50 18.18
N SER A 315 -4.38 16.25 19.06
CA SER A 315 -5.72 15.92 19.57
C SER A 315 -6.80 15.97 18.49
N ILE A 316 -6.78 16.99 17.64
CA ILE A 316 -7.73 17.15 16.52
C ILE A 316 -7.53 16.04 15.49
N VAL A 317 -6.28 15.77 15.13
CA VAL A 317 -5.94 14.72 14.15
C VAL A 317 -6.32 13.35 14.67
N TYR A 318 -6.01 13.04 15.93
CA TYR A 318 -6.39 11.77 16.56
C TYR A 318 -7.91 11.57 16.59
N SER A 319 -8.68 12.62 16.91
CA SER A 319 -10.15 12.57 16.89
C SER A 319 -10.71 12.25 15.51
N ASN A 320 -10.18 12.91 14.45
CA ASN A 320 -10.57 12.65 13.08
C ASN A 320 -10.22 11.24 12.61
N ILE A 321 -9.02 10.76 12.95
CA ILE A 321 -8.59 9.40 12.66
C ILE A 321 -9.52 8.38 13.32
N LYS A 322 -9.78 8.57 14.61
CA LYS A 322 -10.64 7.71 15.40
C LYS A 322 -12.04 7.63 14.81
N GLU A 323 -12.70 8.76 14.59
CA GLU A 323 -14.06 8.79 14.04
C GLU A 323 -14.14 8.14 12.66
N THR A 324 -13.16 8.40 11.82
CA THR A 324 -13.14 7.87 10.43
C THR A 324 -12.86 6.37 10.41
N LEU A 325 -11.88 5.88 11.17
CA LEU A 325 -11.55 4.46 11.20
C LEU A 325 -12.60 3.64 11.95
N ASP A 326 -13.21 4.16 13.01
CA ASP A 326 -14.32 3.49 13.67
C ASP A 326 -15.47 3.21 12.67
N LYS A 327 -15.87 4.21 11.87
CA LYS A 327 -16.89 4.03 10.82
C LYS A 327 -16.48 3.00 9.75
N VAL A 328 -15.20 2.90 9.43
CA VAL A 328 -14.69 1.92 8.46
C VAL A 328 -14.73 0.51 9.03
N TYR A 329 -14.33 0.32 10.29
CA TYR A 329 -14.20 -1.01 10.89
C TYR A 329 -15.50 -1.56 11.48
N GLU A 330 -16.42 -0.70 11.92
CA GLU A 330 -17.68 -1.09 12.58
C GLU A 330 -18.48 -2.18 11.81
N PRO A 331 -18.73 -2.08 10.49
CA PRO A 331 -19.46 -3.11 9.77
C PRO A 331 -18.75 -4.47 9.78
N TYR A 332 -17.42 -4.49 9.70
CA TYR A 332 -16.62 -5.70 9.68
C TYR A 332 -16.55 -6.37 11.05
N ILE A 333 -16.41 -5.57 12.11
CA ILE A 333 -16.42 -6.06 13.49
C ILE A 333 -17.80 -6.64 13.83
N ALA A 334 -18.89 -5.96 13.46
CA ALA A 334 -20.25 -6.44 13.66
C ALA A 334 -20.53 -7.76 12.90
N GLU A 335 -20.07 -7.85 11.63
CA GLU A 335 -20.17 -9.08 10.85
C GLU A 335 -19.40 -10.23 11.52
N ARG A 336 -18.22 -9.97 12.07
CA ARG A 336 -17.42 -10.97 12.76
C ARG A 336 -18.08 -11.43 14.07
N GLN A 337 -18.62 -10.50 14.86
CA GLN A 337 -19.34 -10.81 16.10
C GLN A 337 -20.61 -11.61 15.86
N SER A 338 -21.27 -11.44 14.70
CA SER A 338 -22.42 -12.26 14.31
C SER A 338 -22.08 -13.69 13.90
N GLY A 339 -20.82 -14.01 13.77
CA GLY A 339 -20.26 -15.32 13.43
C GLY A 339 -19.73 -15.37 12.01
N MET A 340 -18.41 -15.35 11.85
CA MET A 340 -17.70 -15.33 10.57
C MET A 340 -16.89 -16.62 10.40
N THR A 341 -16.86 -17.18 9.18
CA THR A 341 -15.94 -18.26 8.83
C THR A 341 -14.58 -17.71 8.47
N LEU A 342 -13.52 -18.54 8.60
CA LEU A 342 -12.16 -18.16 8.20
C LEU A 342 -12.11 -17.68 6.73
N LYS A 343 -12.82 -18.37 5.83
CA LYS A 343 -12.89 -18.00 4.40
C LYS A 343 -13.54 -16.63 4.20
N THR A 344 -14.61 -16.33 4.93
CA THR A 344 -15.28 -15.02 4.88
C THR A 344 -14.36 -13.94 5.44
N TYR A 345 -13.70 -14.17 6.58
CA TYR A 345 -12.72 -13.25 7.16
C TYR A 345 -11.62 -12.87 6.16
N GLN A 346 -11.00 -13.86 5.53
CA GLN A 346 -9.97 -13.61 4.51
C GLN A 346 -10.50 -12.79 3.33
N SER A 347 -11.73 -13.06 2.87
CA SER A 347 -12.35 -12.30 1.78
C SER A 347 -12.66 -10.83 2.15
N ARG A 348 -12.84 -10.54 3.44
CA ARG A 348 -13.12 -9.17 3.95
C ARG A 348 -11.87 -8.32 4.14
N LEU A 349 -10.70 -8.92 4.28
CA LEU A 349 -9.46 -8.18 4.51
C LEU A 349 -9.14 -7.20 3.36
N ARG A 350 -9.29 -7.63 2.10
CA ARG A 350 -9.00 -6.78 0.93
C ARG A 350 -9.93 -5.55 0.81
N PRO A 351 -11.27 -5.69 0.85
CA PRO A 351 -12.17 -4.53 0.85
C PRO A 351 -11.93 -3.60 2.05
N LEU A 352 -11.71 -4.15 3.25
CA LEU A 352 -11.41 -3.36 4.45
C LEU A 352 -10.16 -2.49 4.26
N ARG A 353 -9.06 -3.08 3.78
CA ARG A 353 -7.81 -2.35 3.48
C ARG A 353 -8.03 -1.22 2.48
N SER A 354 -8.80 -1.47 1.43
CA SER A 354 -9.14 -0.44 0.44
C SER A 354 -9.87 0.74 1.06
N GLN A 355 -10.80 0.47 2.00
CA GLN A 355 -11.53 1.52 2.72
C GLN A 355 -10.63 2.30 3.70
N VAL A 356 -9.75 1.61 4.42
CA VAL A 356 -8.75 2.23 5.31
C VAL A 356 -7.81 3.15 4.51
N LYS A 357 -7.33 2.69 3.35
CA LYS A 357 -6.49 3.51 2.46
C LYS A 357 -7.23 4.76 1.96
N LYS A 358 -8.51 4.62 1.61
CA LYS A 358 -9.35 5.76 1.23
C LYS A 358 -9.53 6.73 2.40
N ALA A 359 -9.74 6.23 3.61
CA ALA A 359 -9.83 7.02 4.83
C ALA A 359 -8.56 7.84 5.08
N TYR A 360 -7.37 7.20 5.00
CA TYR A 360 -6.08 7.87 5.10
C TYR A 360 -5.95 9.04 4.10
N LYS A 361 -6.24 8.76 2.80
CA LYS A 361 -6.14 9.78 1.75
C LYS A 361 -7.10 10.96 1.98
N ASN A 362 -8.30 10.69 2.46
CA ASN A 362 -9.28 11.72 2.75
C ASN A 362 -8.83 12.61 3.91
N ILE A 363 -8.44 12.02 5.04
CA ILE A 363 -7.94 12.78 6.20
C ILE A 363 -6.70 13.57 5.81
N ALA A 364 -5.74 12.95 5.11
CA ALA A 364 -4.52 13.64 4.67
C ALA A 364 -4.82 14.83 3.73
N ARG A 365 -5.84 14.73 2.88
CA ARG A 365 -6.28 15.83 2.02
C ARG A 365 -6.97 16.94 2.83
N ASP A 366 -7.81 16.58 3.78
CA ASP A 366 -8.58 17.51 4.59
C ASP A 366 -7.70 18.28 5.60
N LEU A 367 -6.52 17.73 5.95
CA LEU A 367 -5.47 18.43 6.71
C LEU A 367 -4.76 19.51 5.89
N GLY A 368 -4.83 19.48 4.55
CA GLY A 368 -4.21 20.49 3.68
C GLY A 368 -2.68 20.48 3.74
N SER A 369 -2.09 21.69 3.74
CA SER A 369 -0.64 21.88 3.82
C SER A 369 -0.22 21.85 5.29
N ILE A 370 0.47 20.80 5.69
CA ILE A 370 1.03 20.59 7.04
C ILE A 370 2.55 20.50 6.96
N THR A 371 3.22 20.80 8.06
CA THR A 371 4.68 20.68 8.20
C THR A 371 5.13 19.21 8.15
N ASN A 372 6.42 18.97 7.96
CA ASN A 372 6.98 17.61 7.99
C ASN A 372 6.77 16.90 9.34
N ASP A 373 6.90 17.64 10.45
CA ASP A 373 6.72 17.09 11.80
C ASP A 373 5.25 16.74 12.07
N GLU A 374 4.32 17.60 11.66
CA GLU A 374 2.88 17.33 11.71
C GLU A 374 2.51 16.14 10.83
N ARG A 375 3.15 16.00 9.67
CA ARG A 375 2.95 14.84 8.79
C ARG A 375 3.42 13.53 9.43
N GLN A 376 4.58 13.53 10.07
CA GLN A 376 5.08 12.36 10.78
C GLN A 376 4.17 12.00 11.96
N THR A 377 3.69 13.00 12.70
CA THR A 377 2.72 12.82 13.79
C THR A 377 1.43 12.20 13.29
N PHE A 378 0.85 12.72 12.20
CA PHE A 378 -0.33 12.15 11.56
C PHE A 378 -0.12 10.69 11.13
N ASP A 379 0.98 10.41 10.42
CA ASP A 379 1.28 9.07 9.90
C ASP A 379 1.43 8.06 11.05
N LYS A 380 2.06 8.46 12.15
CA LYS A 380 2.20 7.63 13.36
C LYS A 380 0.85 7.37 14.02
N LEU A 381 0.08 8.42 14.30
CA LEU A 381 -1.24 8.30 14.95
C LEU A 381 -2.19 7.42 14.13
N PHE A 382 -2.19 7.59 12.80
CA PHE A 382 -3.00 6.78 11.89
C PHE A 382 -2.58 5.32 11.94
N ALA A 383 -1.28 5.03 11.87
CA ALA A 383 -0.75 3.68 11.90
C ALA A 383 -1.07 2.98 13.22
N ASP A 384 -0.88 3.66 14.36
CA ASP A 384 -1.12 3.13 15.69
C ASP A 384 -2.62 2.81 15.90
N TYR A 385 -3.51 3.73 15.55
CA TYR A 385 -4.94 3.51 15.69
C TYR A 385 -5.48 2.46 14.71
N ASN A 386 -5.01 2.45 13.47
CA ASN A 386 -5.36 1.41 12.50
C ASN A 386 -4.92 0.02 12.97
N LYS A 387 -3.74 -0.10 13.57
CA LYS A 387 -3.26 -1.36 14.16
C LYS A 387 -4.18 -1.83 15.28
N GLN A 388 -4.57 -0.94 16.19
CA GLN A 388 -5.53 -1.26 17.27
C GLN A 388 -6.85 -1.80 16.70
N LYS A 389 -7.39 -1.18 15.65
CA LYS A 389 -8.65 -1.62 15.01
C LYS A 389 -8.49 -2.94 14.25
N GLN A 390 -7.33 -3.20 13.65
CA GLN A 390 -7.03 -4.50 13.03
C GLN A 390 -6.99 -5.62 14.07
N GLU A 391 -6.34 -5.38 15.20
CA GLU A 391 -6.31 -6.34 16.31
C GLU A 391 -7.72 -6.59 16.88
N GLU A 392 -8.52 -5.54 17.06
CA GLU A 392 -9.92 -5.65 17.47
C GLU A 392 -10.72 -6.51 16.49
N PHE A 393 -10.63 -6.24 15.19
CA PHE A 393 -11.30 -7.05 14.15
C PHE A 393 -10.79 -8.49 14.13
N ALA A 394 -9.50 -8.71 14.37
CA ALA A 394 -8.90 -10.05 14.38
C ALA A 394 -9.31 -10.89 15.61
N THR A 395 -9.67 -10.26 16.73
CA THR A 395 -9.86 -10.95 18.01
C THR A 395 -11.27 -10.80 18.63
N CYS A 396 -12.15 -9.95 18.05
CA CYS A 396 -13.46 -9.64 18.64
C CYS A 396 -14.43 -10.82 18.77
N ALA A 397 -14.20 -11.93 18.02
CA ALA A 397 -14.94 -13.19 18.10
C ALA A 397 -14.11 -14.34 17.53
N GLU A 398 -14.48 -15.60 17.89
CA GLU A 398 -13.88 -16.78 17.27
C GLU A 398 -14.35 -16.94 15.82
N LEU A 399 -13.49 -17.51 14.97
CA LEU A 399 -13.85 -17.91 13.60
C LEU A 399 -14.46 -19.31 13.63
N ARG A 400 -15.58 -19.50 12.94
CA ARG A 400 -16.27 -20.78 12.78
C ARG A 400 -15.68 -21.60 11.64
#